data_2489653896ad64de5d6d11c1be48ddcd
#
_entry.id   2489653896ad64de5d6d11c1be48ddcd
#
_cell.length_a   1.000
_cell.length_b   1.000
_cell.length_c   1.000
_cell.angle_alpha   90.00
_cell.angle_beta   90.00
_cell.angle_gamma   90.00
#
_symmetry.space_group_name_H-M   'P 1'
#
loop_
_entity.id
_entity.type
_entity.pdbx_description
1 polymer ?
#
loop_
_entity_poly.entity_id
_entity_poly.type
_entity_poly.pdbx_seq_one_letter_code
_entity_poly.pdbx_strand_id
1 'polypeptide(L)'
;MVQIINKIETFIQSLSKKDFQKYLLIAVGSFAVILLGATYYTYSLSTQYNKDLEATLKLARQASSIIAQHKHLQEKEEQIKELLEKNKNFNIIIFFENITNKHGITPEPNWKPETVAIQGSDTFEEVILQTTFPNMTTQKLVTFITDIYNEKMVYFKELIITKQGAGITCNLTLATKTYKAVLE
;
A
#
# COMPACT_ATOMS: atom_id res chain seq x y z
N MET A 1 -23.07 59.61 23.46
CA MET A 1 -22.09 59.82 22.39
C MET A 1 -21.72 61.31 22.20
N VAL A 2 -22.65 62.21 22.13
CA VAL A 2 -22.43 63.69 21.96
C VAL A 2 -21.53 64.29 23.05
N GLN A 3 -21.67 63.88 24.32
CA GLN A 3 -20.88 64.45 25.45
C GLN A 3 -19.38 64.08 25.38
N ILE A 4 -19.02 62.93 24.75
CA ILE A 4 -17.63 62.50 24.59
C ILE A 4 -16.97 63.33 23.48
N ILE A 5 -17.70 63.57 22.40
CA ILE A 5 -17.24 64.41 21.26
C ILE A 5 -16.94 65.82 21.72
N ASN A 6 -17.85 66.46 22.48
CA ASN A 6 -17.65 67.80 23.00
C ASN A 6 -16.46 67.94 23.98
N LYS A 7 -16.21 66.89 24.80
CA LYS A 7 -15.03 66.84 25.68
C LYS A 7 -13.73 66.76 24.90
N ILE A 8 -13.71 65.91 23.82
CA ILE A 8 -12.55 65.79 22.96
C ILE A 8 -12.27 67.11 22.22
N GLU A 9 -13.30 67.76 21.74
CA GLU A 9 -13.19 69.05 21.03
C GLU A 9 -12.65 70.18 21.92
N THR A 10 -13.16 70.32 23.16
CA THR A 10 -12.63 71.25 24.15
C THR A 10 -11.20 70.97 24.57
N PHE A 11 -10.82 69.65 24.66
CA PHE A 11 -9.46 69.28 24.96
C PHE A 11 -8.52 69.66 23.81
N ILE A 12 -8.89 69.33 22.58
CA ILE A 12 -8.09 69.68 21.38
C ILE A 12 -7.89 71.23 21.24
N GLN A 13 -8.91 72.00 21.53
CA GLN A 13 -8.84 73.51 21.47
C GLN A 13 -7.95 74.09 22.58
N SER A 14 -7.76 73.38 23.71
CA SER A 14 -6.92 73.83 24.83
C SER A 14 -5.43 73.52 24.64
N LEU A 15 -5.07 72.65 23.64
CA LEU A 15 -3.69 72.23 23.41
C LEU A 15 -2.87 73.27 22.64
N SER A 16 -1.61 73.45 23.06
CA SER A 16 -0.65 74.19 22.26
C SER A 16 -0.33 73.47 20.94
N LYS A 17 0.02 74.22 19.91
CA LYS A 17 0.35 73.64 18.58
C LYS A 17 1.42 72.51 18.65
N LYS A 18 2.39 72.65 19.57
CA LYS A 18 3.43 71.67 19.78
C LYS A 18 2.90 70.39 20.47
N ASP A 19 2.03 70.53 21.43
CA ASP A 19 1.46 69.38 22.16
C ASP A 19 0.45 68.65 21.29
N PHE A 20 -0.35 69.33 20.47
CA PHE A 20 -1.20 68.70 19.47
C PHE A 20 -0.44 67.80 18.49
N GLN A 21 0.72 68.29 17.96
CA GLN A 21 1.56 67.49 17.09
C GLN A 21 2.11 66.24 17.77
N LYS A 22 2.51 66.30 19.05
CA LYS A 22 2.97 65.15 19.82
C LYS A 22 1.87 64.10 20.01
N TYR A 23 0.67 64.54 20.44
CA TYR A 23 -0.47 63.65 20.62
C TYR A 23 -0.94 63.03 19.30
N LEU A 24 -0.91 63.77 18.20
CA LEU A 24 -1.21 63.27 16.87
C LEU A 24 -0.23 62.16 16.45
N LEU A 25 1.08 62.38 16.66
CA LEU A 25 2.11 61.38 16.36
C LEU A 25 1.94 60.09 17.20
N ILE A 26 1.61 60.25 18.49
CA ILE A 26 1.34 59.10 19.38
C ILE A 26 0.08 58.34 18.91
N ALA A 27 -0.99 59.06 18.54
CA ALA A 27 -2.23 58.44 18.07
C ALA A 27 -2.03 57.70 16.74
N VAL A 28 -1.32 58.28 15.79
CA VAL A 28 -1.00 57.64 14.50
C VAL A 28 -0.06 56.45 14.72
N GLY A 29 0.94 56.61 15.58
CA GLY A 29 1.86 55.48 15.91
C GLY A 29 1.15 54.32 16.58
N SER A 30 0.28 54.60 17.58
CA SER A 30 -0.49 53.51 18.23
C SER A 30 -1.46 52.81 17.26
N PHE A 31 -2.09 53.55 16.37
CA PHE A 31 -2.97 52.97 15.34
C PHE A 31 -2.18 52.08 14.36
N ALA A 32 -0.99 52.52 13.93
CA ALA A 32 -0.11 51.70 13.08
C ALA A 32 0.32 50.41 13.76
N VAL A 33 0.66 50.43 15.06
CA VAL A 33 1.00 49.24 15.82
C VAL A 33 -0.19 48.27 15.93
N ILE A 34 -1.39 48.76 16.15
CA ILE A 34 -2.61 47.96 16.22
C ILE A 34 -2.86 47.27 14.86
N LEU A 35 -2.73 48.01 13.76
CA LEU A 35 -2.91 47.44 12.42
C LEU A 35 -1.86 46.35 12.10
N LEU A 36 -0.60 46.61 12.42
CA LEU A 36 0.46 45.62 12.24
C LEU A 36 0.25 44.35 13.11
N GLY A 37 -0.19 44.54 14.35
CA GLY A 37 -0.56 43.43 15.23
C GLY A 37 -1.74 42.60 14.69
N ALA A 38 -2.78 43.28 14.20
CA ALA A 38 -3.93 42.59 13.62
C ALA A 38 -3.58 41.81 12.34
N THR A 39 -2.77 42.40 11.45
CA THR A 39 -2.30 41.73 10.22
C THR A 39 -1.40 40.55 10.54
N TYR A 40 -0.48 40.68 11.50
CA TYR A 40 0.37 39.59 11.94
C TYR A 40 -0.46 38.41 12.54
N TYR A 41 -1.44 38.75 13.36
CA TYR A 41 -2.33 37.75 13.97
C TYR A 41 -3.13 36.97 12.93
N THR A 42 -3.75 37.67 11.96
CA THR A 42 -4.51 37.03 10.89
C THR A 42 -3.62 36.17 9.98
N TYR A 43 -2.40 36.62 9.69
CA TYR A 43 -1.43 35.87 8.91
C TYR A 43 -1.00 34.58 9.64
N SER A 44 -0.67 34.66 10.94
CA SER A 44 -0.30 33.54 11.78
C SER A 44 -1.43 32.48 11.83
N LEU A 45 -2.66 32.94 12.04
CA LEU A 45 -3.84 32.09 12.11
C LEU A 45 -4.09 31.36 10.77
N SER A 46 -3.99 32.10 9.65
CA SER A 46 -4.13 31.52 8.30
C SER A 46 -3.10 30.45 8.00
N THR A 47 -1.85 30.67 8.44
CA THR A 47 -0.77 29.69 8.23
C THR A 47 -1.01 28.41 9.03
N GLN A 48 -1.55 28.52 10.24
CA GLN A 48 -1.90 27.36 11.06
C GLN A 48 -3.04 26.55 10.43
N TYR A 49 -4.12 27.21 10.01
CA TYR A 49 -5.23 26.53 9.33
C TYR A 49 -4.80 25.84 8.04
N ASN A 50 -3.90 26.42 7.26
CA ASN A 50 -3.39 25.77 6.05
C ASN A 50 -2.60 24.48 6.36
N LYS A 51 -1.78 24.48 7.41
CA LYS A 51 -1.06 23.28 7.87
C LYS A 51 -2.01 22.17 8.33
N ASP A 52 -3.03 22.54 9.10
CA ASP A 52 -4.02 21.57 9.59
C ASP A 52 -4.86 20.99 8.43
N LEU A 53 -5.19 21.82 7.44
CA LEU A 53 -5.88 21.38 6.23
C LEU A 53 -5.01 20.42 5.42
N GLU A 54 -3.74 20.73 5.19
CA GLU A 54 -2.81 19.82 4.50
C GLU A 54 -2.64 18.49 5.24
N ALA A 55 -2.51 18.52 6.58
CA ALA A 55 -2.41 17.31 7.38
C ALA A 55 -3.68 16.44 7.24
N THR A 56 -4.85 17.06 7.30
CA THR A 56 -6.14 16.37 7.14
C THR A 56 -6.31 15.77 5.74
N LEU A 57 -5.93 16.50 4.70
CA LEU A 57 -5.96 16.01 3.31
C LEU A 57 -4.99 14.86 3.10
N LYS A 58 -3.82 14.89 3.73
CA LYS A 58 -2.85 13.79 3.69
C LYS A 58 -3.41 12.53 4.33
N LEU A 59 -4.02 12.65 5.51
CA LEU A 59 -4.67 11.54 6.19
C LEU A 59 -5.83 10.96 5.37
N ALA A 60 -6.66 11.81 4.77
CA ALA A 60 -7.76 11.38 3.91
C ALA A 60 -7.26 10.59 2.67
N ARG A 61 -6.17 11.04 2.04
CA ARG A 61 -5.54 10.32 0.92
C ARG A 61 -4.97 8.97 1.36
N GLN A 62 -4.32 8.90 2.52
CA GLN A 62 -3.82 7.65 3.07
C GLN A 62 -4.95 6.67 3.38
N ALA A 63 -6.03 7.12 4.01
CA ALA A 63 -7.20 6.31 4.28
C ALA A 63 -7.84 5.77 2.99
N SER A 64 -7.99 6.61 1.96
CA SER A 64 -8.51 6.20 0.65
C SER A 64 -7.62 5.13 -0.01
N SER A 65 -6.29 5.28 0.08
CA SER A 65 -5.34 4.28 -0.44
C SER A 65 -5.47 2.93 0.28
N ILE A 66 -5.61 2.93 1.61
CA ILE A 66 -5.79 1.72 2.41
C ILE A 66 -7.12 1.02 2.05
N ILE A 67 -8.20 1.78 1.90
CA ILE A 67 -9.50 1.25 1.50
C ILE A 67 -9.43 0.60 0.11
N ALA A 68 -8.76 1.26 -0.85
CA ALA A 68 -8.58 0.72 -2.19
C ALA A 68 -7.75 -0.58 -2.19
N GLN A 69 -6.69 -0.65 -1.38
CA GLN A 69 -5.89 -1.86 -1.19
C GLN A 69 -6.72 -2.99 -0.57
N HIS A 70 -7.51 -2.69 0.45
CA HIS A 70 -8.36 -3.69 1.11
C HIS A 70 -9.42 -4.25 0.14
N LYS A 71 -10.06 -3.38 -0.65
CA LYS A 71 -11.01 -3.81 -1.68
C LYS A 71 -10.36 -4.74 -2.72
N HIS A 72 -9.18 -4.38 -3.19
CA HIS A 72 -8.42 -5.20 -4.14
C HIS A 72 -8.03 -6.59 -3.57
N LEU A 73 -7.70 -6.64 -2.27
CA LEU A 73 -7.43 -7.90 -1.58
C LEU A 73 -8.69 -8.76 -1.48
N GLN A 74 -9.84 -8.18 -1.13
CA GLN A 74 -11.13 -8.90 -1.11
C GLN A 74 -11.51 -9.46 -2.48
N GLU A 75 -11.37 -8.68 -3.54
CA GLU A 75 -11.64 -9.14 -4.91
C GLU A 75 -10.74 -10.33 -5.30
N LYS A 76 -9.47 -10.29 -4.90
CA LYS A 76 -8.53 -11.42 -5.12
C LYS A 76 -8.92 -12.65 -4.30
N GLU A 77 -9.33 -12.48 -3.06
CA GLU A 77 -9.80 -13.60 -2.23
C GLU A 77 -11.05 -14.26 -2.82
N GLU A 78 -12.01 -13.48 -3.30
CA GLU A 78 -13.21 -14.01 -3.98
C GLU A 78 -12.83 -14.79 -5.25
N GLN A 79 -11.94 -14.26 -6.08
CA GLN A 79 -11.45 -14.97 -7.27
C GLN A 79 -10.78 -16.30 -6.91
N ILE A 80 -9.98 -16.33 -5.85
CA ILE A 80 -9.35 -17.56 -5.36
C ILE A 80 -10.41 -18.55 -4.87
N LYS A 81 -11.42 -18.09 -4.11
CA LYS A 81 -12.52 -18.94 -3.65
C LYS A 81 -13.27 -19.56 -4.83
N GLU A 82 -13.64 -18.76 -5.83
CA GLU A 82 -14.31 -19.27 -7.03
C GLU A 82 -13.46 -20.31 -7.78
N LEU A 83 -12.15 -20.08 -7.91
CA LEU A 83 -11.23 -21.03 -8.53
C LEU A 83 -11.16 -22.34 -7.76
N LEU A 84 -11.05 -22.27 -6.42
CA LEU A 84 -11.00 -23.44 -5.55
C LEU A 84 -12.32 -24.20 -5.55
N GLU A 85 -13.46 -23.50 -5.56
CA GLU A 85 -14.77 -24.14 -5.64
C GLU A 85 -15.01 -24.88 -6.96
N LYS A 86 -14.58 -24.30 -8.07
CA LYS A 86 -14.64 -24.93 -9.39
C LYS A 86 -13.72 -26.16 -9.50
N ASN A 87 -12.62 -26.17 -8.73
CA ASN A 87 -11.57 -27.19 -8.79
C ASN A 87 -11.38 -27.91 -7.44
N LYS A 88 -12.47 -28.23 -6.74
CA LYS A 88 -12.43 -28.88 -5.40
C LYS A 88 -11.56 -30.14 -5.33
N ASN A 89 -11.43 -30.84 -6.45
CA ASN A 89 -10.67 -32.08 -6.54
C ASN A 89 -9.24 -31.88 -7.07
N PHE A 90 -8.80 -30.63 -7.22
CA PHE A 90 -7.44 -30.39 -7.69
C PHE A 90 -6.42 -30.88 -6.65
N ASN A 91 -5.48 -31.69 -7.12
CA ASN A 91 -4.39 -32.22 -6.32
C ASN A 91 -3.06 -31.94 -7.04
N ILE A 92 -2.21 -31.13 -6.43
CA ILE A 92 -0.93 -30.73 -7.01
C ILE A 92 0.00 -31.93 -7.25
N ILE A 93 -0.11 -33.00 -6.44
CA ILE A 93 0.70 -34.21 -6.61
C ILE A 93 0.31 -34.93 -7.89
N ILE A 94 -0.99 -35.17 -8.06
CA ILE A 94 -1.53 -35.84 -9.27
C ILE A 94 -1.25 -35.00 -10.51
N PHE A 95 -1.42 -33.67 -10.41
CA PHE A 95 -1.06 -32.76 -11.49
C PHE A 95 0.42 -32.86 -11.86
N PHE A 96 1.30 -32.82 -10.85
CA PHE A 96 2.74 -32.89 -11.05
C PHE A 96 3.18 -34.24 -11.68
N GLU A 97 2.65 -35.37 -11.20
CA GLU A 97 2.92 -36.68 -11.78
C GLU A 97 2.46 -36.77 -13.24
N ASN A 98 1.27 -36.26 -13.55
CA ASN A 98 0.74 -36.27 -14.91
C ASN A 98 1.60 -35.44 -15.86
N ILE A 99 2.02 -34.25 -15.45
CA ILE A 99 2.80 -33.36 -16.31
C ILE A 99 4.24 -33.86 -16.50
N THR A 100 4.86 -34.42 -15.47
CA THR A 100 6.19 -35.03 -15.58
C THR A 100 6.17 -36.27 -16.49
N ASN A 101 5.15 -37.10 -16.38
CA ASN A 101 4.94 -38.26 -17.25
C ASN A 101 4.67 -37.83 -18.72
N LYS A 102 3.85 -36.80 -18.93
CA LYS A 102 3.56 -36.23 -20.27
C LYS A 102 4.82 -35.80 -21.01
N HIS A 103 5.76 -35.19 -20.31
CA HIS A 103 7.02 -34.71 -20.89
C HIS A 103 8.16 -35.71 -20.84
N GLY A 104 7.94 -36.88 -20.22
CA GLY A 104 8.99 -37.90 -20.03
C GLY A 104 10.18 -37.34 -19.26
N ILE A 105 9.90 -36.63 -18.16
CA ILE A 105 10.88 -36.00 -17.29
C ILE A 105 10.81 -36.70 -15.94
N THR A 106 11.96 -37.12 -15.43
CA THR A 106 12.05 -37.79 -14.11
C THR A 106 12.60 -36.81 -13.09
N PRO A 107 11.81 -36.41 -12.07
CA PRO A 107 12.32 -35.61 -10.97
C PRO A 107 13.24 -36.42 -10.08
N GLU A 108 14.06 -35.78 -9.27
CA GLU A 108 14.79 -36.44 -8.20
C GLU A 108 13.82 -37.10 -7.21
N PRO A 109 14.17 -38.26 -6.63
CA PRO A 109 13.23 -39.10 -5.85
C PRO A 109 12.77 -38.45 -4.52
N ASN A 110 13.38 -37.37 -4.09
CA ASN A 110 13.16 -36.79 -2.75
C ASN A 110 12.13 -35.64 -2.70
N TRP A 111 11.35 -35.45 -3.78
CA TRP A 111 10.30 -34.44 -3.74
C TRP A 111 9.14 -34.84 -2.83
N LYS A 112 8.71 -33.93 -1.98
CA LYS A 112 7.56 -34.13 -1.09
C LYS A 112 6.75 -32.82 -1.03
N PRO A 113 5.41 -32.91 -1.03
CA PRO A 113 4.59 -31.74 -0.78
C PRO A 113 4.68 -31.35 0.71
N GLU A 114 4.76 -30.06 0.96
CA GLU A 114 4.72 -29.46 2.28
C GLU A 114 3.55 -28.50 2.37
N THR A 115 2.76 -28.59 3.43
CA THR A 115 1.65 -27.67 3.67
C THR A 115 2.10 -26.57 4.62
N VAL A 116 1.95 -25.32 4.18
CA VAL A 116 2.38 -24.14 4.91
C VAL A 116 1.20 -23.21 5.11
N ALA A 117 1.01 -22.72 6.34
CA ALA A 117 0.00 -21.74 6.63
C ALA A 117 0.32 -20.39 5.93
N ILE A 118 -0.68 -19.79 5.27
CA ILE A 118 -0.53 -18.47 4.65
C ILE A 118 -0.66 -17.42 5.75
N GLN A 119 0.36 -16.57 5.87
CA GLN A 119 0.38 -15.51 6.86
C GLN A 119 -0.77 -14.51 6.61
N GLY A 120 -1.64 -14.33 7.60
CA GLY A 120 -2.81 -13.44 7.49
C GLY A 120 -4.05 -14.06 6.85
N SER A 121 -4.06 -15.36 6.55
CA SER A 121 -5.25 -16.08 6.10
C SER A 121 -5.63 -17.19 7.08
N ASP A 122 -6.86 -17.13 7.59
CA ASP A 122 -7.42 -18.18 8.44
C ASP A 122 -8.15 -19.27 7.63
N THR A 123 -8.40 -19.01 6.35
CA THR A 123 -9.23 -19.86 5.48
C THR A 123 -8.40 -20.73 4.55
N PHE A 124 -7.22 -20.25 4.15
CA PHE A 124 -6.39 -20.90 3.13
C PHE A 124 -5.03 -21.32 3.68
N GLU A 125 -4.55 -22.42 3.16
CA GLU A 125 -3.19 -22.90 3.30
C GLU A 125 -2.56 -23.10 1.92
N GLU A 126 -1.26 -23.21 1.88
CA GLU A 126 -0.48 -23.36 0.67
C GLU A 126 0.20 -24.73 0.68
N VAL A 127 -0.01 -25.49 -0.37
CA VAL A 127 0.75 -26.74 -0.58
C VAL A 127 1.89 -26.43 -1.54
N ILE A 128 3.10 -26.60 -1.05
CA ILE A 128 4.35 -26.34 -1.76
C ILE A 128 4.97 -27.66 -2.19
N LEU A 129 5.42 -27.73 -3.42
CA LEU A 129 6.13 -28.89 -3.96
C LEU A 129 7.47 -28.41 -4.51
N GLN A 130 8.55 -28.86 -3.89
CA GLN A 130 9.91 -28.57 -4.32
C GLN A 130 10.56 -29.79 -4.97
N THR A 131 11.19 -29.58 -6.12
CA THR A 131 11.80 -30.65 -6.90
C THR A 131 12.98 -30.19 -7.73
N THR A 132 13.85 -31.10 -8.08
CA THR A 132 14.99 -30.87 -8.97
C THR A 132 14.91 -31.79 -10.18
N PHE A 133 15.13 -31.22 -11.34
CA PHE A 133 15.22 -31.97 -12.62
C PHE A 133 16.62 -31.84 -13.18
N PRO A 134 17.43 -32.90 -13.09
CA PRO A 134 18.77 -32.93 -13.68
C PRO A 134 18.71 -33.17 -15.20
N ASN A 135 19.72 -32.68 -15.91
CA ASN A 135 20.00 -32.98 -17.31
C ASN A 135 18.85 -32.77 -18.31
N MET A 136 18.06 -31.71 -18.11
CA MET A 136 17.01 -31.32 -19.05
C MET A 136 17.60 -30.69 -20.32
N THR A 137 16.93 -30.89 -21.47
CA THR A 137 17.18 -30.06 -22.66
C THR A 137 16.38 -28.76 -22.58
N THR A 138 16.89 -27.70 -23.19
CA THR A 138 16.20 -26.39 -23.21
C THR A 138 14.78 -26.51 -23.77
N GLN A 139 14.58 -27.30 -24.81
CA GLN A 139 13.27 -27.49 -25.42
C GLN A 139 12.28 -28.16 -24.47
N LYS A 140 12.69 -29.25 -23.80
CA LYS A 140 11.83 -29.91 -22.79
C LYS A 140 11.50 -28.98 -21.62
N LEU A 141 12.49 -28.20 -21.16
CA LEU A 141 12.29 -27.25 -20.09
C LEU A 141 11.24 -26.17 -20.46
N VAL A 142 11.36 -25.59 -21.64
CA VAL A 142 10.41 -24.53 -22.10
C VAL A 142 9.00 -25.09 -22.22
N THR A 143 8.81 -26.26 -22.86
CA THR A 143 7.47 -26.85 -23.02
C THR A 143 6.86 -27.23 -21.67
N PHE A 144 7.66 -27.79 -20.75
CA PHE A 144 7.25 -28.14 -19.40
C PHE A 144 6.80 -26.91 -18.59
N ILE A 145 7.60 -25.84 -18.58
CA ILE A 145 7.25 -24.57 -17.90
C ILE A 145 6.00 -23.95 -18.50
N THR A 146 5.85 -23.99 -19.83
CA THR A 146 4.67 -23.45 -20.51
C THR A 146 3.39 -24.17 -20.11
N ASP A 147 3.44 -25.50 -20.02
CA ASP A 147 2.28 -26.29 -19.60
C ASP A 147 1.91 -26.04 -18.14
N ILE A 148 2.89 -25.87 -17.24
CA ILE A 148 2.64 -25.49 -15.84
C ILE A 148 2.04 -24.08 -15.77
N TYR A 149 2.58 -23.13 -16.54
CA TYR A 149 2.09 -21.74 -16.55
C TYR A 149 0.65 -21.61 -17.00
N ASN A 150 0.20 -22.49 -17.91
CA ASN A 150 -1.18 -22.51 -18.38
C ASN A 150 -2.16 -23.08 -17.33
N GLU A 151 -1.67 -23.75 -16.29
CA GLU A 151 -2.51 -24.25 -15.20
C GLU A 151 -2.80 -23.13 -14.19
N LYS A 152 -4.08 -22.77 -14.03
CA LYS A 152 -4.51 -21.65 -13.18
C LYS A 152 -4.43 -21.95 -11.69
N MET A 153 -4.39 -23.24 -11.31
CA MET A 153 -4.36 -23.66 -9.92
C MET A 153 -2.95 -23.73 -9.32
N VAL A 154 -1.92 -23.64 -10.16
CA VAL A 154 -0.52 -23.77 -9.77
C VAL A 154 0.24 -22.48 -10.10
N TYR A 155 1.14 -22.09 -9.24
CA TYR A 155 2.03 -20.96 -9.49
C TYR A 155 3.47 -21.27 -9.06
N PHE A 156 4.39 -20.58 -9.70
CA PHE A 156 5.81 -20.68 -9.39
C PHE A 156 6.15 -19.83 -8.16
N LYS A 157 6.74 -20.46 -7.14
CA LYS A 157 7.39 -19.72 -6.04
C LYS A 157 8.83 -19.41 -6.37
N GLU A 158 9.52 -20.41 -6.93
CA GLU A 158 10.92 -20.30 -7.27
C GLU A 158 11.24 -21.16 -8.50
N LEU A 159 12.09 -20.63 -9.36
CA LEU A 159 12.60 -21.32 -10.54
C LEU A 159 14.08 -20.98 -10.70
N ILE A 160 14.95 -21.93 -10.44
CA ILE A 160 16.40 -21.78 -10.60
C ILE A 160 16.87 -22.70 -11.71
N ILE A 161 17.44 -22.10 -12.73
CA ILE A 161 17.97 -22.81 -13.91
C ILE A 161 19.48 -22.70 -13.89
N THR A 162 20.17 -23.83 -13.78
CA THR A 162 21.64 -23.88 -13.77
C THR A 162 22.14 -24.73 -14.92
N LYS A 163 23.10 -24.22 -15.68
CA LYS A 163 23.75 -24.99 -16.75
C LYS A 163 24.82 -25.88 -16.14
N GLN A 164 24.72 -27.17 -16.37
CA GLN A 164 25.72 -28.18 -15.96
C GLN A 164 26.19 -28.98 -17.18
N GLY A 165 27.40 -28.70 -17.66
CA GLY A 165 27.94 -29.38 -18.85
C GLY A 165 27.07 -29.16 -20.08
N ALA A 166 26.59 -30.28 -20.68
CA ALA A 166 25.70 -30.26 -21.87
C ALA A 166 24.21 -30.17 -21.51
N GLY A 167 23.83 -30.32 -20.24
CA GLY A 167 22.46 -30.31 -19.78
C GLY A 167 22.12 -29.08 -18.91
N ILE A 168 20.86 -28.99 -18.58
CA ILE A 168 20.31 -27.96 -17.68
C ILE A 168 19.75 -28.65 -16.45
N THR A 169 20.12 -28.17 -15.26
CA THR A 169 19.47 -28.55 -14.01
C THR A 169 18.46 -27.48 -13.66
N CYS A 170 17.23 -27.88 -13.39
CA CYS A 170 16.13 -27.01 -13.03
C CYS A 170 15.67 -27.35 -11.61
N ASN A 171 15.82 -26.39 -10.68
CA ASN A 171 15.21 -26.46 -9.36
C ASN A 171 13.90 -25.68 -9.42
N LEU A 172 12.82 -26.34 -9.07
CA LEU A 172 11.47 -25.83 -9.24
C LEU A 172 10.71 -25.93 -7.91
N THR A 173 10.13 -24.82 -7.50
CA THR A 173 9.19 -24.78 -6.37
C THR A 173 7.84 -24.33 -6.90
N LEU A 174 6.89 -25.24 -6.91
CA LEU A 174 5.50 -25.02 -7.26
C LEU A 174 4.65 -24.85 -5.99
N ALA A 175 3.59 -24.11 -6.09
CA ALA A 175 2.62 -24.00 -5.02
C ALA A 175 1.19 -23.93 -5.55
N THR A 176 0.26 -24.42 -4.72
CA THR A 176 -1.18 -24.27 -4.92
C THR A 176 -1.82 -23.86 -3.60
N LYS A 177 -2.91 -23.11 -3.70
CA LYS A 177 -3.73 -22.79 -2.52
C LYS A 177 -4.80 -23.84 -2.32
N THR A 178 -5.07 -24.20 -1.08
CA THR A 178 -6.15 -25.11 -0.71
C THR A 178 -6.87 -24.57 0.53
N TYR A 179 -8.06 -25.07 0.79
CA TYR A 179 -8.74 -24.76 2.04
C TYR A 179 -8.03 -25.42 3.20
N LYS A 180 -7.88 -24.67 4.29
CA LYS A 180 -7.35 -25.21 5.53
C LYS A 180 -8.27 -26.33 6.03
N ALA A 181 -7.71 -27.50 6.32
CA ALA A 181 -8.48 -28.58 6.91
C ALA A 181 -9.01 -28.12 8.27
N VAL A 182 -10.34 -28.05 8.39
CA VAL A 182 -10.98 -27.86 9.70
C VAL A 182 -10.82 -29.18 10.42
N LEU A 183 -9.96 -29.23 11.43
CA LEU A 183 -9.88 -30.34 12.35
C LEU A 183 -11.18 -30.31 13.16
N GLU A 184 -12.14 -31.21 12.83
CA GLU A 184 -13.29 -31.54 13.65
C GLU A 184 -12.86 -32.26 14.92
#